data_4755e9f4dadc52d449f36242294b5544
#
_entry.id   4755e9f4dadc52d449f36242294b5544
#
_cell.length_a   1.000
_cell.length_b   1.000
_cell.length_c   1.000
_cell.angle_alpha   90.00
_cell.angle_beta   90.00
_cell.angle_gamma   90.00
#
_symmetry.space_group_name_H-M   'P 1'
#
loop_
_entity.id
_entity.type
_entity.pdbx_description
1 polymer ?
#
loop_
_entity_poly.entity_id
_entity_poly.type
_entity_poly.pdbx_seq_one_letter_code
_entity_poly.pdbx_strand_id
1 'polypeptide(L)'
;MKIGITCYPTYGGSGAVATELGLALAELGHEVHFVAYAQPFRLVGLHERVFYHEVEMEDYPLFEHPPYSLALAVALHDAVRREGLDLLHVHYAIPHATSAYLARQMLAGERSPKIVTTLHGTDITLVGLHPSFQPITRFSILQSDGISAVSHFLKDETVRDFSVPASRVDVIPNFVDTKVWRPNREPCHRSKLAPEGQKIVMHVSNFRPVKRLQDVIEVFARIKREVDARLVLVGDGPERPRALKRAADLGLRDDVLFLGRHGSVEEILSCADLFLLPSESESFGLAALEAMACGAPVVASQAGGLPEVVADGVTGYLLPVGAVDEMAEAGVRVLSDEALGKQLSEAARALTVERFSAEAIVPRYEALYDRVLSEG
;
A
#
# COMPACT_ATOMS: atom_id res chain seq x y z
N MET A 1 -17.75 -17.55 4.74
CA MET A 1 -16.46 -18.25 4.78
C MET A 1 -15.70 -17.82 6.04
N LYS A 2 -14.81 -18.67 6.54
CA LYS A 2 -13.83 -18.35 7.59
C LYS A 2 -12.46 -18.15 6.95
N ILE A 3 -11.95 -16.95 7.02
CA ILE A 3 -10.76 -16.51 6.26
C ILE A 3 -9.64 -16.14 7.23
N GLY A 4 -8.51 -16.82 7.14
CA GLY A 4 -7.28 -16.41 7.81
C GLY A 4 -6.50 -15.40 6.96
N ILE A 5 -6.18 -14.23 7.50
CA ILE A 5 -5.36 -13.22 6.82
C ILE A 5 -4.03 -13.05 7.55
N THR A 6 -2.91 -13.14 6.81
CA THR A 6 -1.60 -12.79 7.37
C THR A 6 -0.91 -11.72 6.52
N CYS A 7 -0.34 -10.73 7.22
CA CYS A 7 0.34 -9.59 6.63
C CYS A 7 1.39 -9.04 7.59
N TYR A 8 2.23 -8.14 7.10
CA TYR A 8 3.05 -7.33 7.99
C TYR A 8 2.18 -6.31 8.74
N PRO A 9 2.15 -6.32 10.08
CA PRO A 9 1.30 -5.43 10.88
C PRO A 9 1.84 -3.99 10.96
N THR A 10 2.95 -3.70 10.27
CA THR A 10 3.67 -2.42 10.31
C THR A 10 3.03 -1.36 9.41
N TYR A 11 3.39 -0.08 9.65
CA TYR A 11 3.04 1.04 8.78
C TYR A 11 3.58 0.84 7.36
N GLY A 12 2.71 0.43 6.45
CA GLY A 12 3.04 0.17 5.05
C GLY A 12 1.81 -0.19 4.23
N GLY A 13 1.88 0.02 2.92
CA GLY A 13 0.74 -0.15 2.02
C GLY A 13 0.13 -1.55 2.06
N SER A 14 0.94 -2.60 2.10
CA SER A 14 0.44 -3.98 2.11
C SER A 14 -0.32 -4.34 3.39
N GLY A 15 0.17 -3.90 4.56
CA GLY A 15 -0.52 -4.10 5.84
C GLY A 15 -1.85 -3.32 5.89
N ALA A 16 -1.86 -2.10 5.35
CA ALA A 16 -3.06 -1.29 5.22
C ALA A 16 -4.13 -2.00 4.37
N VAL A 17 -3.76 -2.41 3.16
CA VAL A 17 -4.67 -3.11 2.22
C VAL A 17 -5.19 -4.42 2.81
N ALA A 18 -4.33 -5.22 3.43
CA ALA A 18 -4.73 -6.47 4.08
C ALA A 18 -5.75 -6.24 5.18
N THR A 19 -5.54 -5.20 5.99
CA THR A 19 -6.46 -4.87 7.09
C THR A 19 -7.80 -4.37 6.57
N GLU A 20 -7.78 -3.43 5.62
CA GLU A 20 -9.01 -2.90 5.02
C GLU A 20 -9.79 -3.98 4.26
N LEU A 21 -9.09 -4.90 3.58
CA LEU A 21 -9.74 -6.05 2.95
C LEU A 21 -10.44 -6.93 3.98
N GLY A 22 -9.77 -7.28 5.08
CA GLY A 22 -10.35 -8.09 6.13
C GLY A 22 -11.56 -7.44 6.79
N LEU A 23 -11.52 -6.12 7.02
CA LEU A 23 -12.66 -5.37 7.55
C LEU A 23 -13.83 -5.36 6.57
N ALA A 24 -13.59 -5.08 5.29
CA ALA A 24 -14.63 -5.10 4.27
C ALA A 24 -15.26 -6.49 4.09
N LEU A 25 -14.47 -7.56 4.13
CA LEU A 25 -14.97 -8.94 4.08
C LEU A 25 -15.83 -9.27 5.31
N ALA A 26 -15.45 -8.77 6.50
CA ALA A 26 -16.24 -8.95 7.72
C ALA A 26 -17.61 -8.23 7.64
N GLU A 27 -17.65 -7.04 7.05
CA GLU A 27 -18.90 -6.31 6.77
C GLU A 27 -19.83 -7.09 5.80
N LEU A 28 -19.25 -7.85 4.86
CA LEU A 28 -19.99 -8.73 3.96
C LEU A 28 -20.42 -10.05 4.62
N GLY A 29 -20.12 -10.25 5.91
CA GLY A 29 -20.58 -11.39 6.70
C GLY A 29 -19.59 -12.56 6.79
N HIS A 30 -18.38 -12.42 6.28
CA HIS A 30 -17.32 -13.40 6.48
C HIS A 30 -16.75 -13.30 7.90
N GLU A 31 -16.20 -14.40 8.40
CA GLU A 31 -15.45 -14.47 9.65
C GLU A 31 -13.95 -14.35 9.31
N VAL A 32 -13.29 -13.32 9.82
CA VAL A 32 -11.91 -12.96 9.45
C VAL A 32 -10.99 -13.10 10.65
N HIS A 33 -9.92 -13.85 10.49
CA HIS A 33 -8.90 -14.12 11.49
C HIS A 33 -7.55 -13.59 11.07
N PHE A 34 -7.11 -12.48 11.66
CA PHE A 34 -5.76 -11.97 11.43
C PHE A 34 -4.74 -12.77 12.23
N VAL A 35 -3.68 -13.26 11.57
CA VAL A 35 -2.57 -13.98 12.20
C VAL A 35 -1.29 -13.21 11.93
N ALA A 36 -0.73 -12.52 12.93
CA ALA A 36 0.45 -11.67 12.80
C ALA A 36 1.17 -11.49 14.14
N TYR A 37 2.44 -11.06 14.13
CA TYR A 37 3.25 -10.86 15.34
C TYR A 37 2.89 -9.60 16.14
N ALA A 38 2.03 -8.76 15.64
CA ALA A 38 1.41 -7.63 16.32
C ALA A 38 0.06 -7.32 15.67
N GLN A 39 -0.81 -6.64 16.38
CA GLN A 39 -2.08 -6.20 15.80
C GLN A 39 -1.83 -5.28 14.60
N PRO A 40 -2.46 -5.53 13.43
CA PRO A 40 -2.34 -4.65 12.27
C PRO A 40 -2.71 -3.20 12.60
N PHE A 41 -1.89 -2.25 12.17
CA PHE A 41 -1.97 -0.85 12.63
C PHE A 41 -3.30 -0.13 12.28
N ARG A 42 -4.04 -0.60 11.26
CA ARG A 42 -5.38 -0.10 10.90
C ARG A 42 -6.52 -0.90 11.52
N LEU A 43 -6.23 -1.98 12.24
CA LEU A 43 -7.23 -2.75 12.97
C LEU A 43 -7.52 -2.06 14.31
N VAL A 44 -8.36 -1.04 14.27
CA VAL A 44 -8.73 -0.23 15.43
C VAL A 44 -10.17 -0.51 15.84
N GLY A 45 -10.43 -0.67 17.13
CA GLY A 45 -11.76 -0.91 17.67
C GLY A 45 -12.14 -2.40 17.73
N LEU A 46 -13.39 -2.65 18.08
CA LEU A 46 -13.97 -4.01 18.15
C LEU A 46 -14.87 -4.24 16.94
N HIS A 47 -14.69 -5.37 16.29
CA HIS A 47 -15.47 -5.80 15.14
C HIS A 47 -16.05 -7.19 15.42
N GLU A 48 -17.36 -7.39 15.20
CA GLU A 48 -18.06 -8.62 15.59
C GLU A 48 -17.54 -9.89 14.92
N ARG A 49 -16.95 -9.77 13.72
CA ARG A 49 -16.51 -10.90 12.89
C ARG A 49 -15.01 -10.90 12.61
N VAL A 50 -14.25 -10.11 13.34
CA VAL A 50 -12.80 -10.00 13.17
C VAL A 50 -12.11 -10.44 14.44
N PHE A 51 -11.18 -11.38 14.29
CA PHE A 51 -10.40 -11.98 15.37
C PHE A 51 -8.92 -11.76 15.11
N TYR A 52 -8.14 -11.69 16.17
CA TYR A 52 -6.69 -11.55 16.08
C TYR A 52 -6.01 -12.68 16.84
N HIS A 53 -5.04 -13.31 16.20
CA HIS A 53 -4.18 -14.35 16.73
C HIS A 53 -2.73 -13.86 16.68
N GLU A 54 -2.12 -13.70 17.84
CA GLU A 54 -0.74 -13.27 17.93
C GLU A 54 0.21 -14.42 17.59
N VAL A 55 1.23 -14.13 16.78
CA VAL A 55 2.34 -15.04 16.51
C VAL A 55 3.38 -14.81 17.58
N GLU A 56 3.38 -15.65 18.59
CA GLU A 56 4.39 -15.63 19.64
C GLU A 56 5.73 -16.11 19.10
N MET A 57 6.79 -15.38 19.40
CA MET A 57 8.16 -15.71 19.05
C MET A 57 8.98 -15.82 20.32
N GLU A 58 9.53 -17.01 20.57
CA GLU A 58 10.39 -17.22 21.71
C GLU A 58 11.84 -16.89 21.37
N ASP A 59 12.48 -16.10 22.22
CA ASP A 59 13.91 -15.82 22.13
C ASP A 59 14.70 -17.03 22.66
N TYR A 60 15.41 -17.69 21.77
CA TYR A 60 16.29 -18.79 22.13
C TYR A 60 17.74 -18.41 21.83
N PRO A 61 18.67 -18.56 22.81
CA PRO A 61 20.04 -18.03 22.68
C PRO A 61 20.86 -18.53 21.48
N LEU A 62 20.48 -19.66 20.89
CA LEU A 62 21.15 -20.19 19.70
C LEU A 62 20.61 -19.60 18.38
N PHE A 63 19.51 -18.88 18.41
CA PHE A 63 19.00 -18.19 17.25
C PHE A 63 19.54 -16.76 17.20
N GLU A 64 20.31 -16.43 16.19
CA GLU A 64 20.76 -15.05 15.94
C GLU A 64 19.54 -14.12 15.72
N HIS A 65 18.50 -14.66 15.07
CA HIS A 65 17.21 -13.99 14.89
C HIS A 65 16.07 -14.99 15.14
N PRO A 66 14.98 -14.59 15.81
CA PRO A 66 13.81 -15.44 15.99
C PRO A 66 13.29 -15.95 14.63
N PRO A 67 13.01 -17.26 14.47
CA PRO A 67 12.59 -17.85 13.19
C PRO A 67 11.11 -17.56 12.90
N TYR A 68 10.78 -16.31 12.60
CA TYR A 68 9.42 -15.82 12.37
C TYR A 68 8.59 -16.71 11.44
N SER A 69 9.18 -17.16 10.32
CA SER A 69 8.45 -18.00 9.34
C SER A 69 7.96 -19.32 9.94
N LEU A 70 8.73 -19.91 10.85
CA LEU A 70 8.34 -21.15 11.53
C LEU A 70 7.27 -20.89 12.60
N ALA A 71 7.42 -19.84 13.40
CA ALA A 71 6.42 -19.44 14.37
C ALA A 71 5.08 -19.11 13.70
N LEU A 72 5.12 -18.38 12.59
CA LEU A 72 3.93 -18.07 11.78
C LEU A 72 3.27 -19.35 11.23
N ALA A 73 4.06 -20.34 10.77
CA ALA A 73 3.50 -21.60 10.26
C ALA A 73 2.75 -22.36 11.35
N VAL A 74 3.28 -22.38 12.59
CA VAL A 74 2.60 -22.99 13.74
C VAL A 74 1.33 -22.23 14.10
N ALA A 75 1.40 -20.89 14.19
CA ALA A 75 0.22 -20.07 14.50
C ALA A 75 -0.90 -20.22 13.45
N LEU A 76 -0.55 -20.28 12.16
CA LEU A 76 -1.50 -20.55 11.08
C LEU A 76 -2.12 -21.95 11.18
N HIS A 77 -1.28 -22.97 11.44
CA HIS A 77 -1.76 -24.34 11.66
C HIS A 77 -2.78 -24.40 12.81
N ASP A 78 -2.44 -23.77 13.96
CA ASP A 78 -3.30 -23.77 15.14
C ASP A 78 -4.60 -22.99 14.91
N ALA A 79 -4.52 -21.84 14.22
CA ALA A 79 -5.71 -21.07 13.85
C ALA A 79 -6.64 -21.88 12.93
N VAL A 80 -6.08 -22.57 11.91
CA VAL A 80 -6.90 -23.45 11.04
C VAL A 80 -7.59 -24.53 11.84
N ARG A 81 -6.91 -25.21 12.77
CA ARG A 81 -7.50 -26.30 13.56
C ARG A 81 -8.55 -25.82 14.56
N ARG A 82 -8.29 -24.71 15.24
CA ARG A 82 -9.20 -24.20 16.28
C ARG A 82 -10.46 -23.57 15.70
N GLU A 83 -10.27 -22.76 14.65
CA GLU A 83 -11.35 -21.94 14.09
C GLU A 83 -12.02 -22.58 12.87
N GLY A 84 -11.38 -23.58 12.26
CA GLY A 84 -11.91 -24.26 11.06
C GLY A 84 -11.85 -23.36 9.83
N LEU A 85 -10.71 -22.69 9.60
CA LEU A 85 -10.55 -21.76 8.49
C LEU A 85 -10.68 -22.48 7.15
N ASP A 86 -11.46 -21.91 6.23
CA ASP A 86 -11.68 -22.42 4.88
C ASP A 86 -10.51 -22.05 3.96
N LEU A 87 -9.93 -20.85 4.17
CA LEU A 87 -8.95 -20.24 3.29
C LEU A 87 -7.93 -19.45 4.11
N LEU A 88 -6.66 -19.49 3.69
CA LEU A 88 -5.60 -18.60 4.14
C LEU A 88 -5.28 -17.60 3.04
N HIS A 89 -5.59 -16.32 3.25
CA HIS A 89 -5.17 -15.25 2.37
C HIS A 89 -3.89 -14.59 2.92
N VAL A 90 -2.81 -14.77 2.22
CA VAL A 90 -1.49 -14.28 2.64
C VAL A 90 -1.02 -13.14 1.76
N HIS A 91 -0.54 -12.08 2.38
CA HIS A 91 0.03 -10.93 1.70
C HIS A 91 1.56 -11.05 1.69
N TYR A 92 2.16 -11.18 0.51
CA TYR A 92 3.54 -11.52 0.17
C TYR A 92 3.82 -13.01 -0.04
N ALA A 93 4.59 -13.30 -1.10
CA ALA A 93 5.09 -14.63 -1.40
C ALA A 93 6.01 -15.16 -0.30
N ILE A 94 6.90 -14.31 0.22
CA ILE A 94 7.80 -14.61 1.34
C ILE A 94 7.69 -13.51 2.41
N PRO A 95 7.67 -13.89 3.69
CA PRO A 95 7.66 -15.25 4.24
C PRO A 95 6.26 -15.87 4.31
N HIS A 96 5.18 -15.13 4.04
CA HIS A 96 3.82 -15.49 4.42
C HIS A 96 3.29 -16.69 3.64
N ALA A 97 3.42 -16.73 2.29
CA ALA A 97 2.95 -17.90 1.54
C ALA A 97 3.80 -19.15 1.85
N THR A 98 5.10 -19.00 2.13
CA THR A 98 5.94 -20.11 2.61
C THR A 98 5.42 -20.66 3.92
N SER A 99 5.10 -19.81 4.88
CA SER A 99 4.56 -20.21 6.19
C SER A 99 3.18 -20.87 6.08
N ALA A 100 2.32 -20.34 5.21
CA ALA A 100 1.00 -20.97 4.94
C ALA A 100 1.14 -22.35 4.29
N TYR A 101 2.10 -22.51 3.36
CA TYR A 101 2.40 -23.83 2.79
C TYR A 101 2.86 -24.80 3.86
N LEU A 102 3.76 -24.41 4.76
CA LEU A 102 4.23 -25.25 5.87
C LEU A 102 3.07 -25.60 6.81
N ALA A 103 2.24 -24.65 7.18
CA ALA A 103 1.03 -24.90 8.00
C ALA A 103 0.13 -25.95 7.33
N ARG A 104 -0.11 -25.84 6.03
CA ARG A 104 -0.89 -26.80 5.25
C ARG A 104 -0.27 -28.20 5.25
N GLN A 105 1.08 -28.31 5.16
CA GLN A 105 1.76 -29.60 5.24
C GLN A 105 1.65 -30.25 6.64
N MET A 106 1.65 -29.43 7.70
CA MET A 106 1.47 -29.90 9.08
C MET A 106 0.04 -30.44 9.33
N LEU A 107 -0.95 -30.02 8.54
CA LEU A 107 -2.35 -30.50 8.58
C LEU A 107 -2.56 -31.79 7.75
N ALA A 108 -1.50 -32.50 7.34
CA ALA A 108 -1.59 -33.69 6.50
C ALA A 108 -2.58 -34.73 7.09
N GLY A 109 -3.61 -35.08 6.33
CA GLY A 109 -4.69 -35.99 6.75
C GLY A 109 -5.89 -35.32 7.44
N GLU A 110 -5.86 -34.01 7.69
CA GLU A 110 -6.97 -33.18 8.16
C GLU A 110 -7.52 -32.30 7.02
N ARG A 111 -8.65 -31.60 7.29
CA ARG A 111 -9.17 -30.59 6.36
C ARG A 111 -8.12 -29.49 6.16
N SER A 112 -7.67 -29.32 4.93
CA SER A 112 -6.60 -28.41 4.55
C SER A 112 -7.17 -27.14 3.95
N PRO A 113 -6.79 -25.93 4.42
CA PRO A 113 -7.30 -24.69 3.85
C PRO A 113 -6.69 -24.47 2.45
N LYS A 114 -7.42 -23.78 1.60
CA LYS A 114 -6.86 -23.22 0.36
C LYS A 114 -5.96 -22.02 0.68
N ILE A 115 -4.96 -21.77 -0.17
CA ILE A 115 -4.01 -20.65 0.00
C ILE A 115 -4.18 -19.68 -1.17
N VAL A 116 -4.53 -18.43 -0.85
CA VAL A 116 -4.50 -17.31 -1.78
C VAL A 116 -3.34 -16.39 -1.40
N THR A 117 -2.55 -15.98 -2.39
CA THR A 117 -1.41 -15.08 -2.17
C THR A 117 -1.57 -13.81 -2.99
N THR A 118 -1.57 -12.65 -2.30
CA THR A 118 -1.49 -11.34 -2.95
C THR A 118 -0.05 -10.84 -2.94
N LEU A 119 0.48 -10.56 -4.14
CA LEU A 119 1.81 -10.01 -4.37
C LEU A 119 1.77 -8.48 -4.28
N HIS A 120 2.72 -7.88 -3.54
CA HIS A 120 2.71 -6.43 -3.26
C HIS A 120 3.89 -5.65 -3.85
N GLY A 121 4.93 -6.33 -4.31
CA GLY A 121 6.05 -5.72 -5.01
C GLY A 121 7.41 -5.97 -4.36
N THR A 122 7.64 -5.64 -3.10
CA THR A 122 8.94 -5.87 -2.43
C THR A 122 9.36 -7.34 -2.50
N ASP A 123 8.41 -8.26 -2.40
CA ASP A 123 8.59 -9.70 -2.55
C ASP A 123 8.88 -10.15 -3.99
N ILE A 124 8.63 -9.32 -4.97
CA ILE A 124 8.83 -9.62 -6.40
C ILE A 124 10.01 -8.83 -6.96
N THR A 125 9.98 -7.51 -6.84
CA THR A 125 10.92 -6.62 -7.53
C THR A 125 12.21 -6.33 -6.76
N LEU A 126 12.29 -6.71 -5.49
CA LEU A 126 13.44 -6.39 -4.63
C LEU A 126 13.97 -7.62 -3.89
N VAL A 127 13.33 -8.01 -2.80
CA VAL A 127 13.83 -9.08 -1.93
C VAL A 127 13.74 -10.44 -2.64
N GLY A 128 12.65 -10.71 -3.33
CA GLY A 128 12.41 -11.98 -4.01
C GLY A 128 13.38 -12.28 -5.13
N LEU A 129 13.99 -11.27 -5.75
CA LEU A 129 15.00 -11.44 -6.81
C LEU A 129 16.40 -11.77 -6.27
N HIS A 130 16.65 -11.56 -4.99
CA HIS A 130 17.95 -11.89 -4.42
C HIS A 130 18.22 -13.40 -4.55
N PRO A 131 19.41 -13.84 -5.01
CA PRO A 131 19.69 -15.27 -5.25
C PRO A 131 19.39 -16.20 -4.08
N SER A 132 19.52 -15.71 -2.84
CA SER A 132 19.17 -16.46 -1.63
C SER A 132 17.68 -16.66 -1.43
N PHE A 133 16.82 -15.89 -2.08
CA PHE A 133 15.36 -15.92 -1.89
C PHE A 133 14.59 -16.30 -3.15
N GLN A 134 15.13 -16.07 -4.34
CA GLN A 134 14.42 -16.30 -5.61
C GLN A 134 13.81 -17.72 -5.73
N PRO A 135 14.55 -18.83 -5.42
CA PRO A 135 13.98 -20.16 -5.54
C PRO A 135 12.80 -20.41 -4.60
N ILE A 136 12.90 -19.94 -3.35
CA ILE A 136 11.81 -20.11 -2.36
C ILE A 136 10.63 -19.20 -2.67
N THR A 137 10.87 -17.99 -3.18
CA THR A 137 9.81 -17.07 -3.62
C THR A 137 9.00 -17.70 -4.75
N ARG A 138 9.69 -18.18 -5.80
CA ARG A 138 9.05 -18.90 -6.91
C ARG A 138 8.27 -20.13 -6.43
N PHE A 139 8.86 -20.94 -5.57
CA PHE A 139 8.21 -22.10 -4.99
C PHE A 139 6.92 -21.70 -4.26
N SER A 140 6.98 -20.72 -3.36
CA SER A 140 5.84 -20.28 -2.56
C SER A 140 4.68 -19.74 -3.41
N ILE A 141 5.00 -18.95 -4.46
CA ILE A 141 4.00 -18.49 -5.43
C ILE A 141 3.30 -19.68 -6.09
N LEU A 142 4.06 -20.67 -6.57
CA LEU A 142 3.52 -21.82 -7.29
C LEU A 142 2.72 -22.80 -6.40
N GLN A 143 2.94 -22.79 -5.09
CA GLN A 143 2.20 -23.61 -4.13
C GLN A 143 0.86 -22.96 -3.70
N SER A 144 0.61 -21.72 -4.08
CA SER A 144 -0.68 -21.06 -3.82
C SER A 144 -1.78 -21.59 -4.77
N ASP A 145 -2.98 -21.76 -4.27
CA ASP A 145 -4.15 -22.18 -5.06
C ASP A 145 -4.66 -20.99 -5.89
N GLY A 146 -4.66 -19.77 -5.33
CA GLY A 146 -4.95 -18.52 -6.03
C GLY A 146 -3.80 -17.54 -5.89
N ILE A 147 -3.53 -16.76 -6.93
CA ILE A 147 -2.48 -15.73 -6.93
C ILE A 147 -3.07 -14.44 -7.48
N SER A 148 -2.89 -13.34 -6.75
CA SER A 148 -3.20 -12.00 -7.26
C SER A 148 -1.99 -11.07 -7.20
N ALA A 149 -1.90 -10.16 -8.16
CA ALA A 149 -0.95 -9.06 -8.18
C ALA A 149 -1.73 -7.74 -8.15
N VAL A 150 -1.17 -6.73 -7.48
CA VAL A 150 -1.84 -5.43 -7.28
C VAL A 150 -1.86 -4.54 -8.53
N SER A 151 -1.18 -4.94 -9.61
CA SER A 151 -1.13 -4.23 -10.89
C SER A 151 -0.74 -5.16 -12.03
N HIS A 152 -1.01 -4.76 -13.26
CA HIS A 152 -0.49 -5.43 -14.46
C HIS A 152 1.03 -5.40 -14.50
N PHE A 153 1.63 -4.27 -14.14
CA PHE A 153 3.08 -4.15 -14.00
C PHE A 153 3.64 -5.26 -13.10
N LEU A 154 3.09 -5.44 -11.90
CA LEU A 154 3.60 -6.44 -10.96
C LEU A 154 3.35 -7.88 -11.43
N LYS A 155 2.22 -8.13 -12.11
CA LYS A 155 1.97 -9.42 -12.77
C LYS A 155 3.04 -9.72 -13.82
N ASP A 156 3.36 -8.75 -14.69
CA ASP A 156 4.35 -8.94 -15.75
C ASP A 156 5.75 -9.20 -15.18
N GLU A 157 6.15 -8.47 -14.13
CA GLU A 157 7.39 -8.72 -13.39
C GLU A 157 7.41 -10.15 -12.80
N THR A 158 6.29 -10.58 -12.20
CA THR A 158 6.18 -11.93 -11.62
C THR A 158 6.31 -13.02 -12.68
N VAL A 159 5.64 -12.87 -13.81
CA VAL A 159 5.71 -13.80 -14.93
C VAL A 159 7.13 -13.88 -15.49
N ARG A 160 7.75 -12.72 -15.72
CA ARG A 160 9.09 -12.62 -16.29
C ARG A 160 10.16 -13.20 -15.37
N ASP A 161 10.17 -12.78 -14.09
CA ASP A 161 11.31 -13.02 -13.21
C ASP A 161 11.23 -14.35 -12.45
N PHE A 162 10.01 -14.88 -12.26
CA PHE A 162 9.78 -16.15 -11.57
C PHE A 162 9.23 -17.25 -12.47
N SER A 163 9.05 -16.99 -13.77
CA SER A 163 8.50 -17.98 -14.72
C SER A 163 7.18 -18.58 -14.23
N VAL A 164 6.31 -17.75 -13.66
CA VAL A 164 4.96 -18.15 -13.26
C VAL A 164 4.04 -18.00 -14.49
N PRO A 165 3.19 -19.00 -14.79
CA PRO A 165 2.25 -18.87 -15.91
C PRO A 165 1.33 -17.66 -15.74
N ALA A 166 1.21 -16.80 -16.76
CA ALA A 166 0.40 -15.58 -16.72
C ALA A 166 -1.09 -15.84 -16.39
N SER A 167 -1.60 -17.02 -16.80
CA SER A 167 -2.97 -17.45 -16.52
C SER A 167 -3.24 -17.75 -15.04
N ARG A 168 -2.19 -17.95 -14.22
CA ARG A 168 -2.31 -18.21 -12.80
C ARG A 168 -2.34 -16.94 -11.95
N VAL A 169 -2.04 -15.78 -12.52
CA VAL A 169 -1.95 -14.53 -11.78
C VAL A 169 -3.10 -13.61 -12.18
N ASP A 170 -4.05 -13.42 -11.29
CA ASP A 170 -5.10 -12.41 -11.42
C ASP A 170 -4.54 -11.02 -11.11
N VAL A 171 -5.06 -9.99 -11.74
CA VAL A 171 -4.76 -8.61 -11.35
C VAL A 171 -5.94 -8.09 -10.55
N ILE A 172 -5.74 -7.86 -9.25
CA ILE A 172 -6.73 -7.24 -8.36
C ILE A 172 -6.06 -6.00 -7.74
N PRO A 173 -6.41 -4.80 -8.19
CA PRO A 173 -5.81 -3.57 -7.69
C PRO A 173 -6.00 -3.37 -6.18
N ASN A 174 -5.12 -2.61 -5.56
CA ASN A 174 -5.40 -2.07 -4.24
C ASN A 174 -6.60 -1.12 -4.30
N PHE A 175 -7.23 -0.91 -3.17
CA PHE A 175 -8.42 -0.08 -3.05
C PHE A 175 -8.35 0.81 -1.81
N VAL A 176 -9.30 1.71 -1.70
CA VAL A 176 -9.52 2.55 -0.53
C VAL A 176 -11.00 2.55 -0.14
N ASP A 177 -11.28 2.67 1.16
CA ASP A 177 -12.62 3.00 1.61
C ASP A 177 -12.92 4.48 1.31
N THR A 178 -13.73 4.72 0.31
CA THR A 178 -14.07 6.06 -0.15
C THR A 178 -14.98 6.84 0.80
N LYS A 179 -15.49 6.22 1.85
CA LYS A 179 -16.23 6.87 2.95
C LYS A 179 -15.25 7.48 3.96
N VAL A 180 -14.10 6.82 4.12
CA VAL A 180 -12.99 7.26 4.99
C VAL A 180 -12.09 8.25 4.25
N TRP A 181 -11.59 7.88 3.08
CA TRP A 181 -10.74 8.70 2.23
C TRP A 181 -11.61 9.59 1.33
N ARG A 182 -11.80 10.84 1.73
CA ARG A 182 -12.68 11.77 1.03
C ARG A 182 -12.23 13.23 1.18
N PRO A 183 -12.57 14.09 0.22
CA PRO A 183 -12.33 15.53 0.34
C PRO A 183 -13.09 16.15 1.53
N ASN A 184 -12.60 17.27 2.03
CA ASN A 184 -13.25 18.08 3.07
C ASN A 184 -13.65 17.27 4.32
N ARG A 185 -12.79 16.31 4.72
CA ARG A 185 -13.02 15.54 5.94
C ARG A 185 -12.88 16.44 7.16
N GLU A 186 -13.88 16.44 8.01
CA GLU A 186 -13.81 17.10 9.31
C GLU A 186 -13.26 16.11 10.38
N PRO A 187 -12.37 16.58 11.26
CA PRO A 187 -11.78 17.93 11.30
C PRO A 187 -10.69 18.13 10.25
N CYS A 188 -10.80 19.17 9.43
CA CYS A 188 -9.69 19.57 8.55
C CYS A 188 -8.68 20.40 9.37
N HIS A 189 -7.43 19.94 9.39
CA HIS A 189 -6.36 20.60 10.13
C HIS A 189 -5.59 21.63 9.30
N ARG A 190 -6.17 22.15 8.21
CA ARG A 190 -5.50 23.05 7.26
C ARG A 190 -4.79 24.21 7.94
N SER A 191 -5.42 24.89 8.88
CA SER A 191 -4.82 26.01 9.62
C SER A 191 -3.61 25.65 10.49
N LYS A 192 -3.47 24.37 10.85
CA LYS A 192 -2.28 23.87 11.55
C LYS A 192 -1.16 23.44 10.58
N LEU A 193 -1.53 23.08 9.34
CA LEU A 193 -0.60 22.61 8.34
C LEU A 193 0.03 23.74 7.55
N ALA A 194 -0.74 24.78 7.25
CA ALA A 194 -0.26 25.95 6.52
C ALA A 194 -0.92 27.23 7.03
N PRO A 195 -0.21 28.36 7.02
CA PRO A 195 -0.79 29.69 7.24
C PRO A 195 -1.91 29.97 6.26
N GLU A 196 -2.74 30.97 6.61
CA GLU A 196 -3.88 31.35 5.80
C GLU A 196 -3.47 31.77 4.38
N GLY A 197 -4.18 31.24 3.40
CA GLY A 197 -3.94 31.51 1.98
C GLY A 197 -2.86 30.67 1.31
N GLN A 198 -2.01 29.97 2.04
CA GLN A 198 -1.00 29.11 1.44
C GLN A 198 -1.59 27.83 0.83
N LYS A 199 -1.05 27.41 -0.32
CA LYS A 199 -1.31 26.10 -0.91
C LYS A 199 -0.56 25.02 -0.15
N ILE A 200 -1.14 23.82 -0.05
CA ILE A 200 -0.54 22.67 0.63
C ILE A 200 -0.12 21.63 -0.39
N VAL A 201 1.19 21.43 -0.53
CA VAL A 201 1.79 20.36 -1.29
C VAL A 201 2.11 19.22 -0.33
N MET A 202 1.71 17.98 -0.65
CA MET A 202 1.91 16.83 0.24
C MET A 202 2.70 15.71 -0.40
N HIS A 203 3.41 14.97 0.45
CA HIS A 203 4.01 13.68 0.14
C HIS A 203 3.85 12.75 1.33
N VAL A 204 3.44 11.50 1.07
CA VAL A 204 3.27 10.45 2.08
C VAL A 204 4.07 9.22 1.67
N SER A 205 5.03 8.81 2.49
CA SER A 205 5.78 7.56 2.24
C SER A 205 6.57 7.08 3.47
N ASN A 206 7.23 5.93 3.34
CA ASN A 206 8.16 5.39 4.32
C ASN A 206 9.60 5.90 4.17
N PHE A 207 9.83 7.00 3.49
CA PHE A 207 11.10 7.72 3.25
C PHE A 207 12.29 6.81 2.92
N ARG A 208 12.06 5.78 2.10
CA ARG A 208 13.11 4.93 1.54
C ARG A 208 13.73 5.58 0.29
N PRO A 209 14.96 5.21 -0.11
CA PRO A 209 15.62 5.76 -1.29
C PRO A 209 14.76 5.74 -2.56
N VAL A 210 14.03 4.65 -2.81
CA VAL A 210 13.12 4.49 -3.95
C VAL A 210 12.02 5.55 -4.02
N LYS A 211 11.69 6.22 -2.91
CA LYS A 211 10.70 7.31 -2.86
C LYS A 211 11.24 8.67 -3.28
N ARG A 212 12.57 8.77 -3.51
CA ARG A 212 13.24 9.96 -4.02
C ARG A 212 12.85 11.25 -3.28
N LEU A 213 12.89 11.19 -1.94
CA LEU A 213 12.48 12.32 -1.09
C LEU A 213 13.25 13.62 -1.37
N GLN A 214 14.49 13.51 -1.88
CA GLN A 214 15.26 14.65 -2.33
C GLN A 214 14.57 15.39 -3.49
N ASP A 215 14.01 14.63 -4.45
CA ASP A 215 13.30 15.21 -5.59
C ASP A 215 12.00 15.90 -5.14
N VAL A 216 11.32 15.37 -4.12
CA VAL A 216 10.15 16.05 -3.52
C VAL A 216 10.55 17.46 -3.04
N ILE A 217 11.69 17.58 -2.34
CA ILE A 217 12.20 18.87 -1.86
C ILE A 217 12.59 19.78 -3.04
N GLU A 218 13.27 19.22 -4.06
CA GLU A 218 13.69 19.97 -5.24
C GLU A 218 12.52 20.49 -6.08
N VAL A 219 11.51 19.65 -6.31
CA VAL A 219 10.26 20.03 -6.99
C VAL A 219 9.57 21.14 -6.21
N PHE A 220 9.44 20.95 -4.90
CA PHE A 220 8.81 21.96 -4.04
C PHE A 220 9.59 23.29 -4.02
N ALA A 221 10.93 23.25 -4.00
CA ALA A 221 11.77 24.45 -4.05
C ALA A 221 11.47 25.31 -5.28
N ARG A 222 11.16 24.69 -6.43
CA ARG A 222 10.80 25.39 -7.66
C ARG A 222 9.37 25.92 -7.61
N ILE A 223 8.43 25.10 -7.14
CA ILE A 223 7.03 25.51 -6.93
C ILE A 223 6.95 26.75 -6.03
N LYS A 224 7.69 26.76 -4.90
CA LYS A 224 7.68 27.84 -3.91
C LYS A 224 8.13 29.20 -4.47
N ARG A 225 8.91 29.22 -5.55
CA ARG A 225 9.33 30.48 -6.20
C ARG A 225 8.17 31.19 -6.92
N GLU A 226 7.17 30.46 -7.34
CA GLU A 226 6.05 30.96 -8.15
C GLU A 226 4.71 30.95 -7.39
N VAL A 227 4.57 30.04 -6.42
CA VAL A 227 3.33 29.85 -5.67
C VAL A 227 3.63 29.94 -4.17
N ASP A 228 2.84 30.71 -3.42
CA ASP A 228 2.94 30.68 -1.98
C ASP A 228 2.35 29.37 -1.46
N ALA A 229 3.23 28.43 -1.16
CA ALA A 229 2.89 27.08 -0.76
C ALA A 229 3.73 26.59 0.43
N ARG A 230 3.24 25.56 1.09
CA ARG A 230 3.93 24.81 2.13
C ARG A 230 3.99 23.33 1.78
N LEU A 231 5.14 22.69 2.01
CA LEU A 231 5.30 21.26 1.84
C LEU A 231 5.05 20.53 3.15
N VAL A 232 4.17 19.54 3.12
CA VAL A 232 3.87 18.67 4.26
C VAL A 232 4.31 17.24 3.93
N LEU A 233 5.24 16.72 4.72
CA LEU A 233 5.81 15.39 4.59
C LEU A 233 5.30 14.50 5.71
N VAL A 234 4.55 13.46 5.35
CA VAL A 234 3.98 12.47 6.29
C VAL A 234 4.72 11.15 6.13
N GLY A 235 5.23 10.64 7.23
CA GLY A 235 5.98 9.39 7.26
C GLY A 235 7.36 9.54 7.91
N ASP A 236 8.13 8.47 7.85
CA ASP A 236 9.47 8.42 8.45
C ASP A 236 10.30 7.35 7.76
N GLY A 237 11.64 7.48 7.81
CA GLY A 237 12.54 6.51 7.23
C GLY A 237 13.97 7.04 7.03
N PRO A 238 14.84 6.21 6.41
CA PRO A 238 16.28 6.49 6.35
C PRO A 238 16.64 7.77 5.57
N GLU A 239 15.79 8.24 4.65
CA GLU A 239 16.06 9.45 3.86
C GLU A 239 15.65 10.76 4.58
N ARG A 240 14.96 10.69 5.74
CA ARG A 240 14.53 11.88 6.49
C ARG A 240 15.69 12.85 6.84
N PRO A 241 16.84 12.37 7.38
CA PRO A 241 17.95 13.29 7.71
C PRO A 241 18.51 14.03 6.48
N ARG A 242 18.57 13.35 5.32
CA ARG A 242 19.01 13.95 4.07
C ARG A 242 18.02 15.00 3.57
N ALA A 243 16.73 14.71 3.64
CA ALA A 243 15.67 15.64 3.24
C ALA A 243 15.63 16.89 4.12
N LEU A 244 15.78 16.74 5.44
CA LEU A 244 15.91 17.86 6.37
C LEU A 244 17.11 18.76 6.03
N LYS A 245 18.27 18.14 5.77
CA LYS A 245 19.47 18.87 5.35
C LYS A 245 19.23 19.59 4.03
N ARG A 246 18.65 18.92 3.03
CA ARG A 246 18.39 19.52 1.71
C ARG A 246 17.43 20.71 1.81
N ALA A 247 16.35 20.60 2.57
CA ALA A 247 15.43 21.70 2.83
C ALA A 247 16.16 22.90 3.46
N ALA A 248 17.05 22.67 4.42
CA ALA A 248 17.85 23.71 5.04
C ALA A 248 18.83 24.36 4.05
N ASP A 249 19.53 23.56 3.24
CA ASP A 249 20.51 24.04 2.23
C ASP A 249 19.81 24.94 1.16
N LEU A 250 18.53 24.70 0.89
CA LEU A 250 17.70 25.49 -0.03
C LEU A 250 16.97 26.67 0.64
N GLY A 251 17.16 26.88 1.96
CA GLY A 251 16.49 27.97 2.70
C GLY A 251 15.01 27.72 2.97
N LEU A 252 14.53 26.47 2.87
CA LEU A 252 13.10 26.10 2.98
C LEU A 252 12.73 25.55 4.37
N ARG A 253 13.55 25.75 5.40
CA ARG A 253 13.35 25.14 6.73
C ARG A 253 11.96 25.43 7.29
N ASP A 254 11.45 26.64 7.11
CA ASP A 254 10.16 27.07 7.66
C ASP A 254 8.99 26.74 6.73
N ASP A 255 9.25 26.40 5.47
CA ASP A 255 8.26 26.03 4.45
C ASP A 255 8.01 24.53 4.33
N VAL A 256 8.82 23.70 5.01
CA VAL A 256 8.73 22.23 4.96
C VAL A 256 8.39 21.68 6.35
N LEU A 257 7.21 21.08 6.47
CA LEU A 257 6.72 20.49 7.71
C LEU A 257 6.87 18.97 7.68
N PHE A 258 7.66 18.41 8.58
CA PHE A 258 7.81 16.95 8.76
C PHE A 258 6.92 16.49 9.92
N LEU A 259 5.80 15.82 9.62
CA LEU A 259 4.85 15.34 10.63
C LEU A 259 5.25 14.01 11.27
N GLY A 260 6.21 13.27 10.66
CA GLY A 260 6.52 11.92 11.12
C GLY A 260 5.41 10.92 10.76
N ARG A 261 5.40 9.78 11.43
CA ARG A 261 4.35 8.76 11.28
C ARG A 261 3.05 9.26 11.91
N HIS A 262 1.95 9.10 11.19
CA HIS A 262 0.64 9.56 11.64
C HIS A 262 -0.41 8.45 11.47
N GLY A 263 -1.32 8.31 12.43
CA GLY A 263 -2.36 7.29 12.41
C GLY A 263 -3.52 7.64 11.46
N SER A 264 -3.92 8.93 11.45
CA SER A 264 -5.04 9.45 10.64
C SER A 264 -4.50 10.24 9.44
N VAL A 265 -3.90 9.54 8.48
CA VAL A 265 -3.33 10.17 7.27
C VAL A 265 -4.42 10.78 6.39
N GLU A 266 -5.62 10.19 6.39
CA GLU A 266 -6.77 10.63 5.63
C GLU A 266 -7.24 12.05 6.03
N GLU A 267 -7.14 12.42 7.31
CA GLU A 267 -7.48 13.77 7.78
C GLU A 267 -6.49 14.81 7.24
N ILE A 268 -5.22 14.42 7.13
CA ILE A 268 -4.14 15.27 6.63
C ILE A 268 -4.27 15.43 5.12
N LEU A 269 -4.40 14.32 4.39
CA LEU A 269 -4.51 14.29 2.92
C LEU A 269 -5.74 15.04 2.41
N SER A 270 -6.83 15.05 3.16
CA SER A 270 -8.04 15.83 2.81
C SER A 270 -7.81 17.33 2.70
N CYS A 271 -6.67 17.83 3.19
CA CYS A 271 -6.27 19.23 3.12
C CYS A 271 -5.31 19.55 1.97
N ALA A 272 -4.87 18.54 1.18
CA ALA A 272 -3.87 18.72 0.13
C ALA A 272 -4.45 19.44 -1.11
N ASP A 273 -3.71 20.42 -1.63
CA ASP A 273 -3.97 21.05 -2.92
C ASP A 273 -3.21 20.32 -4.06
N LEU A 274 -2.13 19.64 -3.74
CA LEU A 274 -1.30 18.86 -4.66
C LEU A 274 -0.60 17.73 -3.92
N PHE A 275 -0.50 16.57 -4.55
CA PHE A 275 0.28 15.42 -4.05
C PHE A 275 1.47 15.12 -4.97
N LEU A 276 2.68 15.02 -4.41
CA LEU A 276 3.91 14.70 -5.15
C LEU A 276 4.36 13.27 -4.87
N LEU A 277 4.62 12.49 -5.93
CA LEU A 277 5.14 11.13 -5.80
C LEU A 277 6.21 10.83 -6.87
N PRO A 278 7.43 11.39 -6.76
CA PRO A 278 8.51 11.22 -7.74
C PRO A 278 9.26 9.89 -7.58
N SER A 279 8.58 8.85 -7.14
CA SER A 279 9.19 7.54 -6.85
C SER A 279 9.91 6.96 -8.07
N GLU A 280 11.03 6.28 -7.82
CA GLU A 280 11.78 5.56 -8.85
C GLU A 280 11.04 4.31 -9.33
N SER A 281 10.31 3.65 -8.42
CA SER A 281 9.46 2.49 -8.72
C SER A 281 8.31 2.40 -7.71
N GLU A 282 7.15 2.03 -8.22
CA GLU A 282 5.95 1.73 -7.43
C GLU A 282 5.29 0.46 -7.99
N SER A 283 4.91 -0.44 -7.11
CA SER A 283 4.16 -1.63 -7.54
C SER A 283 2.73 -1.31 -7.93
N PHE A 284 2.16 -0.26 -7.30
CA PHE A 284 0.81 0.23 -7.56
C PHE A 284 0.71 1.75 -7.36
N GLY A 285 1.10 2.26 -6.19
CA GLY A 285 0.99 3.67 -5.85
C GLY A 285 -0.19 3.97 -4.90
N LEU A 286 -0.33 3.17 -3.83
CA LEU A 286 -1.43 3.33 -2.86
C LEU A 286 -1.52 4.77 -2.31
N ALA A 287 -0.39 5.42 -2.01
CA ALA A 287 -0.40 6.80 -1.50
C ALA A 287 -0.95 7.81 -2.53
N ALA A 288 -0.71 7.58 -3.84
CA ALA A 288 -1.33 8.38 -4.90
C ALA A 288 -2.85 8.13 -4.94
N LEU A 289 -3.29 6.87 -4.83
CA LEU A 289 -4.71 6.53 -4.77
C LEU A 289 -5.40 7.16 -3.56
N GLU A 290 -4.78 7.10 -2.38
CA GLU A 290 -5.29 7.73 -1.15
C GLU A 290 -5.42 9.26 -1.33
N ALA A 291 -4.45 9.91 -1.96
CA ALA A 291 -4.50 11.34 -2.28
C ALA A 291 -5.62 11.66 -3.27
N MET A 292 -5.76 10.89 -4.35
CA MET A 292 -6.84 11.02 -5.33
C MET A 292 -8.21 10.82 -4.69
N ALA A 293 -8.34 9.87 -3.78
CA ALA A 293 -9.56 9.65 -2.99
C ALA A 293 -9.93 10.88 -2.17
N CYS A 294 -8.95 11.59 -1.62
CA CYS A 294 -9.13 12.84 -0.91
C CYS A 294 -9.29 14.07 -1.83
N GLY A 295 -9.29 13.87 -3.14
CA GLY A 295 -9.46 14.94 -4.12
C GLY A 295 -8.18 15.76 -4.39
N ALA A 296 -7.00 15.26 -4.01
CA ALA A 296 -5.73 15.91 -4.33
C ALA A 296 -5.25 15.47 -5.73
N PRO A 297 -5.05 16.42 -6.67
CA PRO A 297 -4.38 16.13 -7.94
C PRO A 297 -2.97 15.59 -7.69
N VAL A 298 -2.53 14.64 -8.53
CA VAL A 298 -1.26 13.94 -8.34
C VAL A 298 -0.25 14.37 -9.41
N VAL A 299 0.97 14.74 -9.00
CA VAL A 299 2.14 14.81 -9.89
C VAL A 299 3.10 13.69 -9.48
N ALA A 300 3.29 12.72 -10.35
CA ALA A 300 4.04 11.52 -10.05
C ALA A 300 4.99 11.11 -11.19
N SER A 301 5.89 10.18 -10.88
CA SER A 301 6.72 9.54 -11.90
C SER A 301 5.89 8.57 -12.74
N GLN A 302 6.18 8.48 -14.03
CA GLN A 302 5.71 7.42 -14.91
C GLN A 302 6.50 6.12 -14.63
N ALA A 303 6.27 5.49 -13.48
CA ALA A 303 7.07 4.36 -12.99
C ALA A 303 6.19 3.24 -12.43
N GLY A 304 6.51 2.00 -12.82
CA GLY A 304 5.85 0.79 -12.33
C GLY A 304 4.34 0.81 -12.57
N GLY A 305 3.56 0.56 -11.52
CA GLY A 305 2.09 0.55 -11.55
C GLY A 305 1.42 1.92 -11.48
N LEU A 306 2.16 3.03 -11.34
CA LEU A 306 1.55 4.37 -11.26
C LEU A 306 0.69 4.76 -12.47
N PRO A 307 1.05 4.39 -13.72
CA PRO A 307 0.19 4.64 -14.89
C PRO A 307 -1.15 3.89 -14.88
N GLU A 308 -1.31 2.89 -14.03
CA GLU A 308 -2.57 2.17 -13.87
C GLU A 308 -3.53 2.90 -12.91
N VAL A 309 -2.99 3.79 -12.06
CA VAL A 309 -3.71 4.55 -11.04
C VAL A 309 -3.97 5.99 -11.48
N VAL A 310 -2.93 6.67 -11.95
CA VAL A 310 -2.99 8.08 -12.37
C VAL A 310 -3.19 8.15 -13.88
N ALA A 311 -4.29 8.76 -14.31
CA ALA A 311 -4.54 9.05 -15.73
C ALA A 311 -3.89 10.40 -16.09
N ASP A 312 -2.83 10.34 -16.91
CA ASP A 312 -2.04 11.52 -17.28
C ASP A 312 -2.89 12.58 -17.98
N GLY A 313 -2.77 13.84 -17.53
CA GLY A 313 -3.54 14.98 -17.99
C GLY A 313 -5.02 14.98 -17.58
N VAL A 314 -5.51 13.94 -16.90
CA VAL A 314 -6.93 13.80 -16.49
C VAL A 314 -7.10 13.84 -14.97
N THR A 315 -6.31 13.03 -14.24
CA THR A 315 -6.38 12.98 -12.76
C THR A 315 -5.12 13.54 -12.09
N GLY A 316 -4.15 13.94 -12.88
CA GLY A 316 -2.85 14.44 -12.49
C GLY A 316 -1.86 14.39 -13.67
N TYR A 317 -0.58 14.40 -13.37
CA TYR A 317 0.47 14.35 -14.38
C TYR A 317 1.48 13.25 -14.08
N LEU A 318 1.89 12.52 -15.12
CA LEU A 318 2.94 11.51 -15.08
C LEU A 318 4.17 11.99 -15.87
N LEU A 319 5.30 12.10 -15.20
CA LEU A 319 6.56 12.59 -15.79
C LEU A 319 7.65 11.52 -15.65
N PRO A 320 8.71 11.59 -16.46
CA PRO A 320 9.84 10.68 -16.31
C PRO A 320 10.44 10.72 -14.90
N VAL A 321 10.99 9.60 -14.43
CA VAL A 321 11.70 9.55 -13.14
C VAL A 321 12.85 10.55 -13.14
N GLY A 322 12.92 11.43 -12.14
CA GLY A 322 13.95 12.45 -12.02
C GLY A 322 13.70 13.72 -12.84
N ALA A 323 12.58 13.84 -13.54
CA ALA A 323 12.17 15.04 -14.28
C ALA A 323 11.66 16.13 -13.31
N VAL A 324 12.59 16.64 -12.47
CA VAL A 324 12.25 17.56 -11.37
C VAL A 324 11.68 18.89 -11.87
N ASP A 325 12.23 19.43 -12.98
CA ASP A 325 11.80 20.70 -13.53
C ASP A 325 10.39 20.59 -14.12
N GLU A 326 10.11 19.55 -14.89
CA GLU A 326 8.81 19.30 -15.51
C GLU A 326 7.74 18.97 -14.44
N MET A 327 8.11 18.25 -13.37
CA MET A 327 7.24 18.01 -12.22
C MET A 327 6.87 19.31 -11.51
N ALA A 328 7.83 20.23 -11.37
CA ALA A 328 7.59 21.52 -10.76
C ALA A 328 6.67 22.39 -11.63
N GLU A 329 6.90 22.45 -12.95
CA GLU A 329 6.04 23.16 -13.90
C GLU A 329 4.61 22.64 -13.86
N ALA A 330 4.42 21.31 -13.83
CA ALA A 330 3.11 20.69 -13.67
C ALA A 330 2.45 21.08 -12.33
N GLY A 331 3.22 21.06 -11.24
CA GLY A 331 2.75 21.49 -9.91
C GLY A 331 2.34 22.94 -9.86
N VAL A 332 3.15 23.86 -10.42
CA VAL A 332 2.81 25.30 -10.52
C VAL A 332 1.51 25.49 -11.30
N ARG A 333 1.37 24.82 -12.45
CA ARG A 333 0.16 24.92 -13.27
C ARG A 333 -1.10 24.47 -12.53
N VAL A 334 -1.03 23.35 -11.79
CA VAL A 334 -2.16 22.85 -11.00
C VAL A 334 -2.52 23.82 -9.86
N LEU A 335 -1.53 24.41 -9.20
CA LEU A 335 -1.75 25.27 -8.02
C LEU A 335 -2.16 26.70 -8.39
N SER A 336 -1.76 27.19 -9.57
CA SER A 336 -2.03 28.57 -10.03
C SER A 336 -3.32 28.67 -10.84
N ASP A 337 -3.77 27.59 -11.50
CA ASP A 337 -5.02 27.54 -12.25
C ASP A 337 -6.09 26.80 -11.42
N GLU A 338 -6.96 27.56 -10.75
CA GLU A 338 -8.00 26.98 -9.90
C GLU A 338 -9.00 26.13 -10.69
N ALA A 339 -9.30 26.48 -11.95
CA ALA A 339 -10.24 25.73 -12.77
C ALA A 339 -9.64 24.36 -13.14
N LEU A 340 -8.37 24.33 -13.55
CA LEU A 340 -7.63 23.11 -13.83
C LEU A 340 -7.47 22.25 -12.55
N GLY A 341 -7.05 22.86 -11.45
CA GLY A 341 -6.89 22.16 -10.15
C GLY A 341 -8.19 21.48 -9.72
N LYS A 342 -9.31 22.19 -9.81
CA LYS A 342 -10.64 21.65 -9.51
C LYS A 342 -11.03 20.51 -10.46
N GLN A 343 -10.83 20.69 -11.77
CA GLN A 343 -11.13 19.67 -12.78
C GLN A 343 -10.35 18.37 -12.50
N LEU A 344 -9.04 18.47 -12.26
CA LEU A 344 -8.20 17.30 -11.94
C LEU A 344 -8.62 16.64 -10.63
N SER A 345 -8.95 17.42 -9.60
CA SER A 345 -9.44 16.96 -8.31
C SER A 345 -10.73 16.14 -8.43
N GLU A 346 -11.72 16.67 -9.13
CA GLU A 346 -13.01 16.02 -9.36
C GLU A 346 -12.83 14.73 -10.18
N ALA A 347 -12.01 14.75 -11.22
CA ALA A 347 -11.70 13.58 -12.04
C ALA A 347 -10.94 12.50 -11.25
N ALA A 348 -9.96 12.90 -10.42
CA ALA A 348 -9.20 11.98 -9.55
C ALA A 348 -10.15 11.26 -8.57
N ARG A 349 -11.03 12.00 -7.92
CA ARG A 349 -12.02 11.44 -7.02
C ARG A 349 -13.00 10.51 -7.73
N ALA A 350 -13.53 10.92 -8.87
CA ALA A 350 -14.49 10.14 -9.66
C ALA A 350 -13.88 8.79 -10.10
N LEU A 351 -12.66 8.82 -10.67
CA LEU A 351 -11.94 7.61 -11.07
C LEU A 351 -11.67 6.67 -9.89
N THR A 352 -11.31 7.23 -8.73
CA THR A 352 -11.07 6.42 -7.53
C THR A 352 -12.35 5.71 -7.06
N VAL A 353 -13.47 6.43 -7.00
CA VAL A 353 -14.78 5.87 -6.59
C VAL A 353 -15.23 4.78 -7.56
N GLU A 354 -15.09 5.02 -8.86
CA GLU A 354 -15.52 4.09 -9.90
C GLU A 354 -14.70 2.80 -9.95
N ARG A 355 -13.35 2.92 -9.86
CA ARG A 355 -12.45 1.81 -10.19
C ARG A 355 -11.75 1.20 -8.99
N PHE A 356 -11.57 1.94 -7.91
CA PHE A 356 -10.69 1.58 -6.79
C PHE A 356 -11.36 1.71 -5.41
N SER A 357 -12.68 1.82 -5.36
CA SER A 357 -13.42 1.75 -4.10
C SER A 357 -13.46 0.32 -3.56
N ALA A 358 -13.69 0.17 -2.27
CA ALA A 358 -13.92 -1.16 -1.67
C ALA A 358 -15.06 -1.91 -2.35
N GLU A 359 -16.14 -1.20 -2.68
CA GLU A 359 -17.31 -1.74 -3.38
C GLU A 359 -17.00 -2.28 -4.79
N ALA A 360 -16.00 -1.72 -5.46
CA ALA A 360 -15.56 -2.18 -6.79
C ALA A 360 -14.56 -3.35 -6.73
N ILE A 361 -13.73 -3.39 -5.70
CA ILE A 361 -12.58 -4.33 -5.65
C ILE A 361 -12.84 -5.54 -4.77
N VAL A 362 -13.48 -5.39 -3.61
CA VAL A 362 -13.68 -6.52 -2.67
C VAL A 362 -14.44 -7.70 -3.31
N PRO A 363 -15.48 -7.48 -4.15
CA PRO A 363 -16.15 -8.59 -4.86
C PRO A 363 -15.23 -9.39 -5.78
N ARG A 364 -14.13 -8.80 -6.26
CA ARG A 364 -13.14 -9.51 -7.09
C ARG A 364 -12.32 -10.51 -6.26
N TYR A 365 -12.05 -10.18 -4.99
CA TYR A 365 -11.45 -11.12 -4.04
C TYR A 365 -12.42 -12.24 -3.68
N GLU A 366 -13.70 -11.93 -3.44
CA GLU A 366 -14.73 -12.97 -3.20
C GLU A 366 -14.82 -13.93 -4.39
N ALA A 367 -14.85 -13.41 -5.62
CA ALA A 367 -14.89 -14.25 -6.82
C ALA A 367 -13.62 -15.13 -6.97
N LEU A 368 -12.45 -14.61 -6.57
CA LEU A 368 -11.21 -15.40 -6.52
C LEU A 368 -11.32 -16.52 -5.47
N TYR A 369 -11.83 -16.22 -4.28
CA TYR A 369 -12.01 -17.22 -3.21
C TYR A 369 -13.00 -18.32 -3.61
N ASP A 370 -14.16 -17.95 -4.16
CA ASP A 370 -15.17 -18.90 -4.62
C ASP A 370 -14.61 -19.85 -5.70
N ARG A 371 -13.86 -19.31 -6.66
CA ARG A 371 -13.18 -20.12 -7.68
C ARG A 371 -12.21 -21.12 -7.03
N VAL A 372 -11.32 -20.64 -6.17
CA VAL A 372 -10.30 -21.45 -5.51
C VAL A 372 -10.92 -22.54 -4.63
N LEU A 373 -12.01 -22.24 -3.94
CA LEU A 373 -12.73 -23.21 -3.11
C LEU A 373 -13.50 -24.24 -3.94
N SER A 374 -13.97 -23.88 -5.13
CA SER A 374 -14.71 -24.78 -6.02
C SER A 374 -13.83 -25.76 -6.80
N GLU A 375 -12.55 -25.44 -7.00
CA GLU A 375 -11.56 -26.27 -7.71
C GLU A 375 -10.97 -27.40 -6.82
N GLY A 376 -11.53 -27.67 -5.67
CA GLY A 376 -11.02 -28.60 -4.65
C GLY A 376 -11.68 -29.96 -4.57
#